data_0d61c9f37f50f16e4d22c2859a9854d3
#
_entry.id   0d61c9f37f50f16e4d22c2859a9854d3
#
_cell.length_a   1.000
_cell.length_b   1.000
_cell.length_c   1.000
_cell.angle_alpha   90.00
_cell.angle_beta   90.00
_cell.angle_gamma   90.00
#
_symmetry.space_group_name_H-M   'P 1'
#
loop_
_entity.id
_entity.type
_entity.pdbx_description
1 polymer ?
#
loop_
_entity_poly.entity_id
_entity_poly.type
_entity_poly.pdbx_seq_one_letter_code
_entity_poly.pdbx_strand_id
1 'polypeptide(L)'
;MNLNELKLRSFRNYREIAAQFDPGVNLIVGDNAQGKTNLLEAISYLGSGKSFRAQKTSEMVRFQEDFGEIDGSVFSQERQQSIRWILFPGSRPRQLWLNGAKKKTAGEIAGVLPTVLFCPEDLMILKMGASQRRRFGDLALCALRPNYDAALTEYNRILEQKSRILKDHFENPGILEILPEYNTRLCQVGALLISYRARFYDSLGKAAANYHNQFSGGAENFTLSYKTVSTVVDPFAPIPELTQNLLDHLQSHSRAELETAQCLTGPHKDDFTVSLSGIDLKAYGSQGQTRTAAISLKLAQRELMAREWGEEPVLLLDDVLSELDPGRQDFELNKIVSGQVFITCCEPGRFTKLGKTIQVEKGSIRE
;
A
#
# COMPACT_ATOMS: atom_id res chain seq x y z
N MET A 1 16.11 -2.56 -10.37
CA MET A 1 16.06 -3.73 -9.46
C MET A 1 15.19 -4.83 -10.04
N ASN A 2 15.45 -6.10 -9.68
CA ASN A 2 14.65 -7.24 -10.15
C ASN A 2 14.74 -8.42 -9.18
N LEU A 3 13.63 -9.16 -9.09
CA LEU A 3 13.56 -10.48 -8.48
C LEU A 3 14.00 -11.51 -9.53
N ASN A 4 15.09 -12.24 -9.26
CA ASN A 4 15.62 -13.24 -10.19
C ASN A 4 15.01 -14.62 -9.94
N GLU A 5 14.84 -14.99 -8.66
CA GLU A 5 14.32 -16.29 -8.26
C GLU A 5 13.38 -16.11 -7.05
N LEU A 6 12.32 -16.91 -7.00
CA LEU A 6 11.43 -17.05 -5.86
C LEU A 6 11.21 -18.53 -5.55
N LYS A 7 11.42 -18.89 -4.31
CA LYS A 7 11.09 -20.20 -3.75
C LYS A 7 9.98 -20.06 -2.73
N LEU A 8 8.94 -20.86 -2.86
CA LEU A 8 7.85 -20.94 -1.90
C LEU A 8 7.76 -22.36 -1.35
N ARG A 9 7.54 -22.46 -0.04
CA ARG A 9 7.23 -23.73 0.63
C ARG A 9 6.06 -23.51 1.56
N SER A 10 5.04 -24.36 1.43
CA SER A 10 3.80 -24.33 2.25
C SER A 10 3.18 -22.93 2.34
N PHE A 11 3.13 -22.22 1.22
CA PHE A 11 2.54 -20.87 1.11
C PHE A 11 1.22 -20.92 0.33
N ARG A 12 0.12 -20.54 0.93
CA ARG A 12 -1.22 -20.55 0.30
C ARG A 12 -1.53 -21.92 -0.32
N ASN A 13 -1.76 -21.98 -1.64
CA ASN A 13 -1.98 -23.23 -2.38
C ASN A 13 -0.69 -23.90 -2.87
N TYR A 14 0.45 -23.23 -2.75
CA TYR A 14 1.75 -23.77 -3.16
C TYR A 14 2.32 -24.70 -2.07
N ARG A 15 2.65 -25.95 -2.45
CA ARG A 15 3.35 -26.88 -1.57
C ARG A 15 4.84 -26.60 -1.57
N GLU A 16 5.44 -26.63 -2.76
CA GLU A 16 6.85 -26.31 -2.99
C GLU A 16 7.02 -25.91 -4.46
N ILE A 17 7.59 -24.75 -4.70
CA ILE A 17 7.94 -24.26 -6.03
C ILE A 17 9.26 -23.50 -6.00
N ALA A 18 9.95 -23.50 -7.14
CA ALA A 18 11.02 -22.56 -7.47
C ALA A 18 10.73 -21.99 -8.85
N ALA A 19 10.79 -20.67 -8.98
CA ALA A 19 10.53 -19.96 -10.23
C ALA A 19 11.64 -18.96 -10.51
N GLN A 20 12.09 -18.89 -11.75
CA GLN A 20 13.02 -17.88 -12.24
C GLN A 20 12.30 -16.85 -13.09
N PHE A 21 12.70 -15.60 -13.00
CA PHE A 21 12.04 -14.48 -13.66
C PHE A 21 12.99 -13.69 -14.54
N ASP A 22 12.45 -13.12 -15.60
CA ASP A 22 13.15 -12.18 -16.45
C ASP A 22 13.17 -10.78 -15.82
N PRO A 23 14.21 -9.97 -16.08
CA PRO A 23 14.28 -8.60 -15.56
C PRO A 23 13.24 -7.64 -16.17
N GLY A 24 12.57 -8.05 -17.24
CA GLY A 24 11.48 -7.31 -17.90
C GLY A 24 10.11 -7.83 -17.50
N VAL A 25 9.25 -8.09 -18.49
CA VAL A 25 7.87 -8.53 -18.28
C VAL A 25 7.80 -10.04 -18.06
N ASN A 26 7.08 -10.43 -17.01
CA ASN A 26 6.75 -11.82 -16.68
C ASN A 26 5.23 -11.99 -16.68
N LEU A 27 4.72 -12.81 -17.59
CA LEU A 27 3.28 -13.13 -17.69
C LEU A 27 2.98 -14.38 -16.89
N ILE A 28 2.14 -14.25 -15.88
CA ILE A 28 1.68 -15.35 -15.03
C ILE A 28 0.30 -15.78 -15.53
N VAL A 29 0.25 -16.91 -16.23
CA VAL A 29 -0.93 -17.38 -16.95
C VAL A 29 -1.53 -18.60 -16.26
N GLY A 30 -2.84 -18.71 -16.26
CA GLY A 30 -3.58 -19.87 -15.73
C GLY A 30 -5.04 -19.53 -15.47
N ASP A 31 -5.87 -20.53 -15.29
CA ASP A 31 -7.29 -20.34 -14.96
C ASP A 31 -7.49 -19.64 -13.61
N ASN A 32 -8.73 -19.27 -13.32
CA ASN A 32 -9.06 -18.70 -12.02
C ASN A 32 -8.81 -19.71 -10.90
N ALA A 33 -8.41 -19.20 -9.73
CA ALA A 33 -8.08 -19.98 -8.53
C ALA A 33 -6.88 -20.93 -8.64
N GLN A 34 -6.07 -20.86 -9.70
CA GLN A 34 -4.86 -21.69 -9.82
C GLN A 34 -3.69 -21.22 -8.93
N GLY A 35 -3.69 -19.96 -8.48
CA GLY A 35 -2.67 -19.42 -7.58
C GLY A 35 -1.94 -18.17 -8.11
N LYS A 36 -2.31 -17.62 -9.25
CA LYS A 36 -1.68 -16.43 -9.85
C LYS A 36 -1.53 -15.28 -8.85
N THR A 37 -2.63 -14.84 -8.24
CA THR A 37 -2.65 -13.79 -7.21
C THR A 37 -1.84 -14.18 -5.97
N ASN A 38 -1.78 -15.48 -5.59
CA ASN A 38 -0.98 -15.93 -4.46
C ASN A 38 0.53 -15.81 -4.76
N LEU A 39 0.95 -15.97 -6.01
CA LEU A 39 2.34 -15.73 -6.44
C LEU A 39 2.70 -14.25 -6.33
N LEU A 40 1.82 -13.34 -6.81
CA LEU A 40 2.00 -11.89 -6.65
C LEU A 40 2.02 -11.50 -5.17
N GLU A 41 1.17 -12.13 -4.34
CA GLU A 41 1.17 -11.90 -2.90
C GLU A 41 2.51 -12.27 -2.26
N ALA A 42 3.10 -13.39 -2.66
CA ALA A 42 4.42 -13.79 -2.19
C ALA A 42 5.52 -12.80 -2.59
N ILE A 43 5.52 -12.32 -3.85
CA ILE A 43 6.47 -11.32 -4.35
C ILE A 43 6.32 -10.00 -3.57
N SER A 44 5.11 -9.51 -3.40
CA SER A 44 4.83 -8.29 -2.64
C SER A 44 5.23 -8.44 -1.16
N TYR A 45 4.91 -9.59 -0.56
CA TYR A 45 5.26 -9.87 0.82
C TYR A 45 6.77 -9.97 1.03
N LEU A 46 7.48 -10.55 0.08
CA LEU A 46 8.95 -10.69 0.15
C LEU A 46 9.63 -9.35 0.40
N GLY A 47 9.20 -8.29 -0.30
CA GLY A 47 9.79 -6.95 -0.19
C GLY A 47 9.25 -6.08 0.95
N SER A 48 8.00 -6.30 1.38
CA SER A 48 7.32 -5.42 2.34
C SER A 48 7.07 -6.05 3.72
N GLY A 49 7.03 -7.38 3.79
CA GLY A 49 6.55 -8.10 4.96
C GLY A 49 5.07 -7.86 5.28
N LYS A 50 4.30 -7.30 4.34
CA LYS A 50 2.86 -7.03 4.51
C LYS A 50 2.09 -7.68 3.35
N SER A 51 1.04 -8.44 3.67
CA SER A 51 0.13 -8.95 2.65
C SER A 51 -0.89 -7.86 2.29
N PHE A 52 -1.25 -7.79 1.02
CA PHE A 52 -2.34 -6.92 0.56
C PHE A 52 -3.73 -7.56 0.75
N ARG A 53 -3.80 -8.88 1.03
CA ARG A 53 -5.05 -9.65 1.20
C ARG A 53 -5.23 -10.18 2.62
N ALA A 54 -4.19 -10.80 3.20
CA ALA A 54 -4.25 -11.42 4.51
C ALA A 54 -4.18 -10.38 5.63
N GLN A 55 -5.02 -10.55 6.63
CA GLN A 55 -4.96 -9.78 7.87
C GLN A 55 -3.99 -10.41 8.88
N LYS A 56 -3.90 -11.74 8.87
CA LYS A 56 -3.04 -12.51 9.78
C LYS A 56 -2.05 -13.36 9.00
N THR A 57 -0.85 -13.51 9.53
CA THR A 57 0.21 -14.35 8.94
C THR A 57 -0.23 -15.81 8.75
N SER A 58 -1.08 -16.33 9.66
CA SER A 58 -1.64 -17.67 9.59
C SER A 58 -2.44 -17.95 8.31
N GLU A 59 -3.05 -16.94 7.71
CA GLU A 59 -3.83 -17.07 6.48
C GLU A 59 -2.95 -17.32 5.24
N MET A 60 -1.65 -17.04 5.32
CA MET A 60 -0.69 -17.25 4.23
C MET A 60 0.00 -18.61 4.31
N VAL A 61 0.04 -19.24 5.48
CA VAL A 61 0.57 -20.60 5.65
C VAL A 61 -0.44 -21.59 5.07
N ARG A 62 0.07 -22.58 4.31
CA ARG A 62 -0.77 -23.65 3.76
C ARG A 62 -1.50 -24.39 4.88
N PHE A 63 -2.74 -24.75 4.64
CA PHE A 63 -3.58 -25.43 5.62
C PHE A 63 -2.93 -26.73 6.11
N GLN A 64 -2.95 -26.96 7.44
CA GLN A 64 -2.34 -28.10 8.15
C GLN A 64 -0.79 -28.14 8.12
N GLU A 65 -0.12 -27.08 7.70
CA GLU A 65 1.35 -27.00 7.77
C GLU A 65 1.81 -26.15 8.97
N ASP A 66 2.94 -26.51 9.53
CA ASP A 66 3.49 -25.87 10.73
C ASP A 66 4.17 -24.53 10.44
N PHE A 67 4.57 -24.31 9.20
CA PHE A 67 5.18 -23.06 8.73
C PHE A 67 5.03 -22.89 7.22
N GLY A 68 5.16 -21.66 6.76
CA GLY A 68 5.32 -21.31 5.35
C GLY A 68 6.63 -20.57 5.15
N GLU A 69 7.21 -20.67 3.96
CA GLU A 69 8.46 -20.03 3.61
C GLU A 69 8.35 -19.29 2.29
N ILE A 70 8.94 -18.09 2.25
CA ILE A 70 9.14 -17.28 1.05
C ILE A 70 10.62 -16.92 1.01
N ASP A 71 11.35 -17.39 0.00
CA ASP A 71 12.75 -17.08 -0.21
C ASP A 71 12.94 -16.51 -1.61
N GLY A 72 13.65 -15.39 -1.73
CA GLY A 72 13.87 -14.71 -2.99
C GLY A 72 15.28 -14.19 -3.17
N SER A 73 15.77 -14.31 -4.41
CA SER A 73 17.02 -13.75 -4.87
C SER A 73 16.76 -12.50 -5.68
N VAL A 74 17.29 -11.38 -5.23
CA VAL A 74 17.00 -10.02 -5.74
C VAL A 74 18.30 -9.37 -6.20
N PHE A 75 18.26 -8.70 -7.35
CA PHE A 75 19.31 -7.78 -7.77
C PHE A 75 18.82 -6.35 -7.56
N SER A 76 19.42 -5.63 -6.65
CA SER A 76 19.12 -4.22 -6.38
C SER A 76 20.35 -3.50 -5.84
N GLN A 77 20.43 -2.19 -6.05
CA GLN A 77 21.57 -1.38 -5.62
C GLN A 77 22.90 -1.98 -6.11
N GLU A 78 22.93 -2.40 -7.37
CA GLU A 78 24.09 -3.00 -8.07
C GLU A 78 24.67 -4.26 -7.42
N ARG A 79 23.89 -4.97 -6.60
CA ARG A 79 24.33 -6.19 -5.91
C ARG A 79 23.23 -7.26 -5.82
N GLN A 80 23.68 -8.51 -5.75
CA GLN A 80 22.82 -9.64 -5.44
C GLN A 80 22.51 -9.68 -3.97
N GLN A 81 21.23 -9.84 -3.62
CA GLN A 81 20.74 -9.93 -2.25
C GLN A 81 19.76 -11.10 -2.11
N SER A 82 19.64 -11.66 -0.92
CA SER A 82 18.64 -12.68 -0.60
C SER A 82 17.76 -12.23 0.54
N ILE A 83 16.44 -12.40 0.38
CA ILE A 83 15.44 -12.15 1.42
C ILE A 83 14.72 -13.45 1.70
N ARG A 84 14.58 -13.81 2.97
CA ARG A 84 13.88 -15.02 3.38
C ARG A 84 12.94 -14.73 4.54
N TRP A 85 11.69 -15.14 4.40
CA TRP A 85 10.67 -15.11 5.43
C TRP A 85 10.26 -16.51 5.84
N ILE A 86 10.11 -16.74 7.16
CA ILE A 86 9.42 -17.91 7.69
C ILE A 86 8.18 -17.41 8.44
N LEU A 87 7.03 -17.94 8.04
CA LEU A 87 5.71 -17.60 8.53
C LEU A 87 5.19 -18.76 9.39
N PHE A 88 4.54 -18.45 10.50
CA PHE A 88 3.98 -19.47 11.37
C PHE A 88 2.49 -19.24 11.57
N PRO A 89 1.69 -20.31 11.67
CA PRO A 89 0.32 -20.20 12.14
C PRO A 89 0.27 -19.82 13.62
N GLY A 90 -0.82 -19.19 14.06
CA GLY A 90 -1.01 -18.84 15.47
C GLY A 90 -0.21 -17.62 15.95
N SER A 91 0.24 -17.64 17.20
CA SER A 91 0.87 -16.49 17.87
C SER A 91 2.40 -16.42 17.71
N ARG A 92 3.01 -17.44 17.12
CA ARG A 92 4.46 -17.46 16.91
C ARG A 92 4.87 -16.35 15.95
N PRO A 93 5.85 -15.47 16.30
CA PRO A 93 6.27 -14.38 15.43
C PRO A 93 6.97 -14.91 14.18
N ARG A 94 6.68 -14.26 13.05
CA ARG A 94 7.39 -14.50 11.79
C ARG A 94 8.86 -14.16 11.92
N GLN A 95 9.69 -14.73 11.08
CA GLN A 95 11.13 -14.52 11.07
C GLN A 95 11.59 -14.02 9.71
N LEU A 96 12.61 -13.15 9.71
CA LEU A 96 13.15 -12.49 8.54
C LEU A 96 14.68 -12.61 8.50
N TRP A 97 15.23 -12.87 7.33
CA TRP A 97 16.65 -12.80 7.04
C TRP A 97 16.92 -11.95 5.81
N LEU A 98 18.00 -11.21 5.84
CA LEU A 98 18.57 -10.50 4.69
C LEU A 98 20.03 -10.94 4.56
N ASN A 99 20.40 -11.50 3.41
CA ASN A 99 21.77 -12.00 3.13
C ASN A 99 22.27 -12.97 4.21
N GLY A 100 21.40 -13.86 4.69
CA GLY A 100 21.69 -14.84 5.76
C GLY A 100 21.68 -14.27 7.17
N ALA A 101 21.65 -12.96 7.37
CA ALA A 101 21.58 -12.32 8.68
C ALA A 101 20.11 -12.12 9.12
N LYS A 102 19.78 -12.60 10.34
CA LYS A 102 18.44 -12.44 10.90
C LYS A 102 18.14 -10.99 11.21
N LYS A 103 16.95 -10.53 10.81
CA LYS A 103 16.45 -9.16 10.99
C LYS A 103 15.32 -9.13 12.01
N LYS A 104 15.18 -7.99 12.70
CA LYS A 104 14.14 -7.80 13.72
C LYS A 104 12.85 -7.25 13.13
N THR A 105 12.95 -6.37 12.13
CA THR A 105 11.82 -5.64 11.57
C THR A 105 11.83 -5.68 10.04
N ALA A 106 10.65 -5.55 9.42
CA ALA A 106 10.52 -5.40 7.97
C ALA A 106 11.16 -4.09 7.45
N GLY A 107 11.27 -3.07 8.28
CA GLY A 107 11.94 -1.82 7.92
C GLY A 107 13.42 -1.98 7.55
N GLU A 108 14.09 -3.05 8.07
CA GLU A 108 15.50 -3.34 7.75
C GLU A 108 15.72 -3.88 6.32
N ILE A 109 14.66 -4.27 5.61
CA ILE A 109 14.69 -4.67 4.20
C ILE A 109 14.02 -3.63 3.28
N ALA A 110 13.59 -2.48 3.84
CA ALA A 110 12.96 -1.43 3.04
C ALA A 110 13.91 -1.00 1.90
N GLY A 111 13.37 -0.91 0.69
CA GLY A 111 14.13 -0.54 -0.50
C GLY A 111 14.95 -1.67 -1.16
N VAL A 112 14.99 -2.90 -0.60
CA VAL A 112 15.66 -4.03 -1.26
C VAL A 112 14.83 -4.59 -2.42
N LEU A 113 13.52 -4.77 -2.21
CA LEU A 113 12.57 -5.16 -3.25
C LEU A 113 11.26 -4.38 -3.09
N PRO A 114 11.25 -3.05 -3.32
CA PRO A 114 10.01 -2.31 -3.33
C PRO A 114 9.10 -2.77 -4.47
N THR A 115 7.84 -2.96 -4.14
CA THR A 115 6.81 -3.38 -5.09
C THR A 115 5.67 -2.36 -5.14
N VAL A 116 5.10 -2.17 -6.31
CA VAL A 116 3.83 -1.46 -6.50
C VAL A 116 2.81 -2.44 -7.03
N LEU A 117 1.83 -2.74 -6.23
CA LEU A 117 0.72 -3.60 -6.64
C LEU A 117 -0.40 -2.77 -7.25
N PHE A 118 -0.98 -3.29 -8.31
CA PHE A 118 -2.18 -2.81 -8.92
C PHE A 118 -3.17 -3.98 -9.08
N CYS A 119 -4.32 -3.91 -8.46
CA CYS A 119 -5.38 -4.90 -8.48
C CYS A 119 -6.72 -4.26 -8.88
N PRO A 120 -7.75 -5.04 -9.26
CA PRO A 120 -9.04 -4.50 -9.70
C PRO A 120 -9.70 -3.60 -8.65
N GLU A 121 -9.50 -3.87 -7.37
CA GLU A 121 -10.02 -3.05 -6.28
C GLU A 121 -9.41 -1.63 -6.27
N ASP A 122 -8.18 -1.48 -6.74
CA ASP A 122 -7.53 -0.16 -6.84
C ASP A 122 -8.26 0.76 -7.83
N LEU A 123 -8.90 0.20 -8.86
CA LEU A 123 -9.71 0.97 -9.83
C LEU A 123 -10.91 1.65 -9.16
N MET A 124 -11.33 1.15 -8.01
CA MET A 124 -12.44 1.69 -7.23
C MET A 124 -12.02 2.57 -6.06
N ILE A 125 -10.71 2.80 -5.85
CA ILE A 125 -10.18 3.53 -4.68
C ILE A 125 -10.85 4.89 -4.47
N LEU A 126 -11.18 5.58 -5.53
CA LEU A 126 -11.83 6.89 -5.48
C LEU A 126 -13.32 6.81 -5.07
N LYS A 127 -13.97 5.66 -5.30
CA LYS A 127 -15.38 5.41 -4.91
C LYS A 127 -15.50 4.78 -3.52
N MET A 128 -14.44 4.15 -3.01
CA MET A 128 -14.39 3.52 -1.70
C MET A 128 -14.44 4.54 -0.54
N GLY A 129 -14.49 4.04 0.70
CA GLY A 129 -14.45 4.85 1.91
C GLY A 129 -13.08 5.51 2.18
N ALA A 130 -13.05 6.52 3.04
CA ALA A 130 -11.82 7.23 3.43
C ALA A 130 -10.76 6.29 4.02
N SER A 131 -11.14 5.22 4.70
CA SER A 131 -10.21 4.23 5.26
C SER A 131 -9.34 3.56 4.20
N GLN A 132 -9.91 3.23 3.05
CA GLN A 132 -9.18 2.63 1.92
C GLN A 132 -8.22 3.64 1.28
N ARG A 133 -8.66 4.90 1.12
CA ARG A 133 -7.80 5.97 0.61
C ARG A 133 -6.64 6.28 1.55
N ARG A 134 -6.87 6.31 2.87
CA ARG A 134 -5.76 6.42 3.84
C ARG A 134 -4.80 5.25 3.74
N ARG A 135 -5.33 4.01 3.68
CA ARG A 135 -4.50 2.80 3.54
C ARG A 135 -3.59 2.86 2.31
N PHE A 136 -4.10 3.36 1.18
CA PHE A 136 -3.30 3.56 -0.05
C PHE A 136 -2.09 4.46 0.21
N GLY A 137 -2.30 5.64 0.80
CA GLY A 137 -1.21 6.57 1.12
C GLY A 137 -0.27 6.03 2.20
N ASP A 138 -0.83 5.40 3.24
CA ASP A 138 -0.04 4.86 4.36
C ASP A 138 0.87 3.71 3.90
N LEU A 139 0.41 2.83 3.02
CA LEU A 139 1.25 1.76 2.47
C LEU A 139 2.43 2.32 1.68
N ALA A 140 2.21 3.34 0.85
CA ALA A 140 3.27 4.00 0.10
C ALA A 140 4.27 4.72 1.03
N LEU A 141 3.76 5.49 1.99
CA LEU A 141 4.58 6.24 2.94
C LEU A 141 5.38 5.33 3.88
N CYS A 142 4.81 4.24 4.37
CA CYS A 142 5.52 3.25 5.19
C CYS A 142 6.68 2.61 4.41
N ALA A 143 6.49 2.35 3.11
CA ALA A 143 7.56 1.81 2.27
C ALA A 143 8.67 2.85 2.02
N LEU A 144 8.31 4.12 1.84
CA LEU A 144 9.25 5.21 1.54
C LEU A 144 9.97 5.77 2.77
N ARG A 145 9.34 5.75 3.94
CA ARG A 145 9.77 6.49 5.14
C ARG A 145 9.68 5.63 6.40
N PRO A 146 10.77 4.98 6.85
CA PRO A 146 10.74 4.19 8.09
C PRO A 146 10.24 4.98 9.31
N ASN A 147 10.56 6.29 9.39
CA ASN A 147 10.08 7.14 10.47
C ASN A 147 8.55 7.35 10.42
N TYR A 148 7.95 7.36 9.23
CA TYR A 148 6.50 7.39 9.10
C TYR A 148 5.85 6.09 9.59
N ASP A 149 6.41 4.92 9.24
CA ASP A 149 5.91 3.61 9.69
C ASP A 149 5.95 3.48 11.21
N ALA A 150 7.05 3.94 11.84
CA ALA A 150 7.19 3.99 13.28
C ALA A 150 6.14 4.93 13.93
N ALA A 151 5.97 6.14 13.37
CA ALA A 151 5.00 7.12 13.86
C ALA A 151 3.56 6.61 13.70
N LEU A 152 3.22 5.98 12.57
CA LEU A 152 1.90 5.40 12.32
C LEU A 152 1.60 4.26 13.30
N THR A 153 2.58 3.42 13.59
CA THR A 153 2.45 2.33 14.56
C THR A 153 2.20 2.89 15.97
N GLU A 154 2.98 3.90 16.38
CA GLU A 154 2.80 4.57 17.67
C GLU A 154 1.42 5.26 17.75
N TYR A 155 1.05 6.01 16.72
CA TYR A 155 -0.24 6.69 16.64
C TYR A 155 -1.41 5.73 16.82
N ASN A 156 -1.41 4.61 16.10
CA ASN A 156 -2.48 3.61 16.19
C ASN A 156 -2.56 2.98 17.57
N ARG A 157 -1.43 2.72 18.23
CA ARG A 157 -1.40 2.22 19.61
C ARG A 157 -2.01 3.20 20.58
N ILE A 158 -1.65 4.50 20.48
CA ILE A 158 -2.19 5.54 21.35
C ILE A 158 -3.70 5.71 21.10
N LEU A 159 -4.12 5.72 19.83
CA LEU A 159 -5.52 5.82 19.43
C LEU A 159 -6.36 4.67 20.01
N GLU A 160 -5.84 3.44 19.97
CA GLU A 160 -6.52 2.28 20.57
C GLU A 160 -6.64 2.43 22.09
N GLN A 161 -5.58 2.85 22.76
CA GLN A 161 -5.60 3.08 24.22
C GLN A 161 -6.57 4.21 24.60
N LYS A 162 -6.52 5.35 23.90
CA LYS A 162 -7.48 6.44 24.10
C LYS A 162 -8.92 5.97 23.88
N SER A 163 -9.15 5.17 22.83
CA SER A 163 -10.48 4.63 22.54
C SER A 163 -11.01 3.71 23.66
N ARG A 164 -10.13 2.97 24.34
CA ARG A 164 -10.49 2.18 25.53
C ARG A 164 -10.82 3.09 26.70
N ILE A 165 -9.99 4.09 27.01
CA ILE A 165 -10.24 5.07 28.06
C ILE A 165 -11.62 5.73 27.87
N LEU A 166 -11.93 6.17 26.64
CA LEU A 166 -13.22 6.78 26.31
C LEU A 166 -14.42 5.83 26.44
N LYS A 167 -14.23 4.51 26.37
CA LYS A 167 -15.29 3.53 26.61
C LYS A 167 -15.43 3.20 28.10
N ASP A 168 -14.30 3.00 28.76
CA ASP A 168 -14.28 2.54 30.14
C ASP A 168 -14.68 3.63 31.15
N HIS A 169 -14.64 4.93 30.77
CA HIS A 169 -14.98 6.05 31.65
C HIS A 169 -16.44 6.04 32.16
N PHE A 170 -17.36 5.39 31.44
CA PHE A 170 -18.73 5.24 31.88
C PHE A 170 -18.85 4.37 33.12
N GLU A 171 -17.98 3.38 33.28
CA GLU A 171 -17.92 2.49 34.43
C GLU A 171 -16.92 2.99 35.50
N ASN A 172 -15.82 3.63 35.06
CA ASN A 172 -14.76 4.16 35.92
C ASN A 172 -14.36 5.59 35.51
N PRO A 173 -15.08 6.64 36.02
CA PRO A 173 -14.78 8.03 35.68
C PRO A 173 -13.36 8.49 36.01
N GLY A 174 -12.71 7.90 37.04
CA GLY A 174 -11.33 8.24 37.42
C GLY A 174 -10.28 7.94 36.36
N ILE A 175 -10.58 7.08 35.37
CA ILE A 175 -9.67 6.80 34.26
C ILE A 175 -9.41 8.02 33.37
N LEU A 176 -10.26 9.04 33.43
CA LEU A 176 -10.10 10.29 32.66
C LEU A 176 -8.90 11.13 33.14
N GLU A 177 -8.35 10.89 34.32
CA GLU A 177 -7.17 11.61 34.82
C GLU A 177 -5.93 11.41 33.90
N ILE A 178 -5.82 10.26 33.23
CA ILE A 178 -4.71 9.96 32.31
C ILE A 178 -4.97 10.47 30.88
N LEU A 179 -6.20 10.84 30.53
CA LEU A 179 -6.59 11.24 29.17
C LEU A 179 -5.78 12.43 28.61
N PRO A 180 -5.41 13.48 29.39
CA PRO A 180 -4.63 14.61 28.88
C PRO A 180 -3.25 14.21 28.32
N GLU A 181 -2.58 13.24 28.92
CA GLU A 181 -1.28 12.74 28.46
C GLU A 181 -1.42 12.03 27.10
N TYR A 182 -2.42 11.14 26.98
CA TYR A 182 -2.73 10.48 25.72
C TYR A 182 -3.14 11.48 24.62
N ASN A 183 -3.91 12.50 24.96
CA ASN A 183 -4.33 13.56 24.04
C ASN A 183 -3.12 14.33 23.49
N THR A 184 -2.23 14.77 24.37
CA THR A 184 -1.02 15.50 23.99
C THR A 184 -0.14 14.66 23.06
N ARG A 185 0.12 13.41 23.43
CA ARG A 185 0.96 12.52 22.62
C ARG A 185 0.31 12.17 21.29
N LEU A 186 -1.00 11.93 21.25
CA LEU A 186 -1.77 11.67 20.03
C LEU A 186 -1.64 12.84 19.05
N CYS A 187 -1.76 14.09 19.54
CA CYS A 187 -1.63 15.29 18.72
C CYS A 187 -0.20 15.49 18.19
N GLN A 188 0.83 15.26 19.00
CA GLN A 188 2.23 15.35 18.59
C GLN A 188 2.56 14.37 17.46
N VAL A 189 2.21 13.09 17.65
CA VAL A 189 2.44 12.06 16.62
C VAL A 189 1.53 12.28 15.42
N GLY A 190 0.29 12.72 15.66
CA GLY A 190 -0.67 13.06 14.61
C GLY A 190 -0.19 14.19 13.69
N ALA A 191 0.39 15.24 14.25
CA ALA A 191 0.98 16.35 13.50
C ALA A 191 2.10 15.89 12.57
N LEU A 192 2.94 14.96 13.05
CA LEU A 192 3.99 14.37 12.22
C LEU A 192 3.40 13.59 11.03
N LEU A 193 2.36 12.80 11.24
CA LEU A 193 1.68 12.06 10.16
C LEU A 193 1.04 13.02 9.14
N ILE A 194 0.37 14.08 9.58
CA ILE A 194 -0.22 15.10 8.69
C ILE A 194 0.86 15.74 7.82
N SER A 195 1.99 16.13 8.41
CA SER A 195 3.12 16.75 7.69
C SER A 195 3.68 15.82 6.58
N TYR A 196 3.83 14.51 6.86
CA TYR A 196 4.24 13.53 5.84
C TYR A 196 3.21 13.36 4.74
N ARG A 197 1.93 13.21 5.12
CA ARG A 197 0.83 13.01 4.17
C ARG A 197 0.63 14.21 3.26
N ALA A 198 0.66 15.42 3.79
CA ALA A 198 0.52 16.64 3.01
C ALA A 198 1.54 16.72 1.87
N ARG A 199 2.83 16.50 2.18
CA ARG A 199 3.90 16.50 1.18
C ARG A 199 3.79 15.38 0.17
N PHE A 200 3.41 14.18 0.64
CA PHE A 200 3.22 13.03 -0.22
C PHE A 200 2.06 13.24 -1.21
N TYR A 201 0.89 13.67 -0.72
CA TYR A 201 -0.28 13.87 -1.57
C TYR A 201 -0.11 15.07 -2.53
N ASP A 202 0.62 16.11 -2.16
CA ASP A 202 0.99 17.20 -3.08
C ASP A 202 1.83 16.66 -4.25
N SER A 203 2.89 15.91 -3.93
CA SER A 203 3.78 15.32 -4.94
C SER A 203 3.03 14.28 -5.80
N LEU A 204 2.20 13.44 -5.18
CA LEU A 204 1.38 12.44 -5.84
C LEU A 204 0.36 13.10 -6.80
N GLY A 205 -0.29 14.17 -6.35
CA GLY A 205 -1.26 14.91 -7.16
C GLY A 205 -0.63 15.51 -8.41
N LYS A 206 0.55 16.12 -8.29
CA LYS A 206 1.31 16.68 -9.42
C LYS A 206 1.71 15.61 -10.43
N ALA A 207 2.24 14.49 -9.97
CA ALA A 207 2.63 13.38 -10.83
C ALA A 207 1.40 12.71 -11.48
N ALA A 208 0.32 12.48 -10.71
CA ALA A 208 -0.92 11.90 -11.23
C ALA A 208 -1.59 12.80 -12.28
N ALA A 209 -1.56 14.12 -12.11
CA ALA A 209 -2.06 15.07 -13.11
C ALA A 209 -1.32 14.93 -14.44
N ASN A 210 0.00 14.72 -14.43
CA ASN A 210 0.78 14.49 -15.65
C ASN A 210 0.35 13.21 -16.37
N TYR A 211 0.18 12.11 -15.65
CA TYR A 211 -0.31 10.86 -16.24
C TYR A 211 -1.74 11.00 -16.76
N HIS A 212 -2.63 11.60 -15.96
CA HIS A 212 -4.02 11.79 -16.36
C HIS A 212 -4.15 12.67 -17.62
N ASN A 213 -3.35 13.72 -17.71
CA ASN A 213 -3.29 14.58 -18.91
C ASN A 213 -2.88 13.79 -20.17
N GLN A 214 -1.95 12.84 -20.05
CA GLN A 214 -1.55 11.96 -21.14
C GLN A 214 -2.68 11.00 -21.55
N PHE A 215 -3.46 10.47 -20.59
CA PHE A 215 -4.61 9.60 -20.87
C PHE A 215 -5.78 10.33 -21.48
N SER A 216 -6.05 11.57 -21.04
CA SER A 216 -7.20 12.37 -21.49
C SER A 216 -6.89 13.22 -22.73
N GLY A 217 -5.64 13.21 -23.22
CA GLY A 217 -5.22 14.12 -24.30
C GLY A 217 -5.34 15.60 -23.94
N GLY A 218 -5.26 15.93 -22.64
CA GLY A 218 -5.38 17.31 -22.15
C GLY A 218 -6.82 17.80 -21.94
N ALA A 219 -7.81 16.92 -22.11
CA ALA A 219 -9.22 17.31 -22.01
C ALA A 219 -9.70 17.52 -20.56
N GLU A 220 -9.01 16.94 -19.57
CA GLU A 220 -9.43 16.94 -18.17
C GLU A 220 -8.31 17.42 -17.25
N ASN A 221 -8.61 18.41 -16.40
CA ASN A 221 -7.67 18.90 -15.39
C ASN A 221 -7.81 18.12 -14.09
N PHE A 222 -6.83 17.24 -13.80
CA PHE A 222 -6.80 16.43 -12.61
C PHE A 222 -6.27 17.22 -11.41
N THR A 223 -7.00 17.18 -10.29
CA THR A 223 -6.59 17.80 -9.03
C THR A 223 -6.79 16.84 -7.87
N LEU A 224 -5.75 16.66 -7.04
CA LEU A 224 -5.82 15.92 -5.78
C LEU A 224 -5.74 16.91 -4.63
N SER A 225 -6.67 16.81 -3.67
CA SER A 225 -6.72 17.66 -2.48
C SER A 225 -6.70 16.80 -1.21
N TYR A 226 -5.67 16.97 -0.38
CA TYR A 226 -5.60 16.36 0.93
C TYR A 226 -6.49 17.10 1.93
N LYS A 227 -7.20 16.36 2.78
CA LYS A 227 -8.12 16.88 3.80
C LYS A 227 -7.80 16.26 5.15
N THR A 228 -7.70 17.11 6.16
CA THR A 228 -7.54 16.73 7.57
C THR A 228 -8.56 17.46 8.44
N VAL A 229 -8.41 17.47 9.75
CA VAL A 229 -9.33 18.16 10.67
C VAL A 229 -9.40 19.66 10.39
N SER A 230 -10.55 20.26 10.63
CA SER A 230 -10.89 21.62 10.19
C SER A 230 -10.02 22.75 10.77
N THR A 231 -9.41 22.55 11.93
CA THR A 231 -8.50 23.52 12.54
C THR A 231 -7.11 23.58 11.88
N VAL A 232 -6.74 22.57 11.12
CA VAL A 232 -5.51 22.55 10.32
C VAL A 232 -5.81 23.20 8.98
N VAL A 233 -5.61 24.52 8.91
CA VAL A 233 -5.83 25.31 7.68
C VAL A 233 -4.69 25.07 6.67
N ASP A 234 -3.45 25.08 7.14
CA ASP A 234 -2.28 24.76 6.32
C ASP A 234 -1.61 23.45 6.80
N PRO A 235 -1.77 22.34 6.05
CA PRO A 235 -1.15 21.08 6.43
C PRO A 235 0.37 21.04 6.19
N PHE A 236 0.95 22.09 5.61
CA PHE A 236 2.41 22.27 5.44
C PHE A 236 3.06 23.07 6.56
N ALA A 237 2.27 23.60 7.49
CA ALA A 237 2.76 24.36 8.65
C ALA A 237 3.78 23.55 9.47
N PRO A 238 4.61 24.20 10.29
CA PRO A 238 5.56 23.53 11.19
C PRO A 238 4.85 22.56 12.14
N ILE A 239 5.51 21.45 12.50
CA ILE A 239 4.94 20.42 13.39
C ILE A 239 4.41 20.99 14.71
N PRO A 240 5.07 21.95 15.40
CA PRO A 240 4.51 22.55 16.62
C PRO A 240 3.16 23.24 16.39
N GLU A 241 3.00 23.95 15.28
CA GLU A 241 1.74 24.60 14.90
C GLU A 241 0.65 23.59 14.56
N LEU A 242 0.98 22.55 13.78
CA LEU A 242 0.06 21.43 13.51
C LEU A 242 -0.38 20.74 14.80
N THR A 243 0.55 20.58 15.76
CA THR A 243 0.23 20.01 17.08
C THR A 243 -0.77 20.88 17.84
N GLN A 244 -0.56 22.21 17.85
CA GLN A 244 -1.48 23.14 18.51
C GLN A 244 -2.86 23.11 17.85
N ASN A 245 -2.91 23.14 16.52
CA ASN A 245 -4.18 23.05 15.77
C ASN A 245 -4.94 21.77 16.08
N LEU A 246 -4.25 20.64 16.27
CA LEU A 246 -4.86 19.38 16.68
C LEU A 246 -5.37 19.45 18.15
N LEU A 247 -4.62 20.07 19.06
CA LEU A 247 -5.06 20.28 20.45
C LEU A 247 -6.30 21.16 20.52
N ASP A 248 -6.35 22.25 19.74
CA ASP A 248 -7.51 23.14 19.67
C ASP A 248 -8.75 22.40 19.12
N HIS A 249 -8.57 21.56 18.07
CA HIS A 249 -9.65 20.70 17.56
C HIS A 249 -10.14 19.73 18.63
N LEU A 250 -9.21 19.09 19.33
CA LEU A 250 -9.53 18.14 20.39
C LEU A 250 -10.28 18.81 21.54
N GLN A 251 -9.84 20.00 21.98
CA GLN A 251 -10.50 20.75 23.04
C GLN A 251 -11.94 21.09 22.66
N SER A 252 -12.16 21.54 21.41
CA SER A 252 -13.52 21.89 20.92
C SER A 252 -14.44 20.67 20.80
N HIS A 253 -13.89 19.46 20.62
CA HIS A 253 -14.63 18.20 20.47
C HIS A 253 -14.59 17.31 21.72
N SER A 254 -13.96 17.74 22.80
CA SER A 254 -13.73 16.93 24.01
C SER A 254 -15.03 16.38 24.62
N ARG A 255 -16.08 17.21 24.70
CA ARG A 255 -17.37 16.78 25.18
C ARG A 255 -18.02 15.72 24.28
N ALA A 256 -17.98 15.93 22.97
CA ALA A 256 -18.52 14.97 22.00
C ALA A 256 -17.73 13.64 22.01
N GLU A 257 -16.39 13.66 22.21
CA GLU A 257 -15.60 12.45 22.37
C GLU A 257 -16.03 11.64 23.61
N LEU A 258 -16.29 12.31 24.73
CA LEU A 258 -16.78 11.66 25.95
C LEU A 258 -18.18 11.09 25.77
N GLU A 259 -19.13 11.89 25.23
CA GLU A 259 -20.52 11.46 25.02
C GLU A 259 -20.63 10.28 24.04
N THR A 260 -19.82 10.26 22.99
CA THR A 260 -19.86 9.20 21.93
C THR A 260 -18.88 8.03 22.16
N ALA A 261 -17.98 8.15 23.14
CA ALA A 261 -16.86 7.22 23.36
C ALA A 261 -16.01 6.99 22.11
N GLN A 262 -15.82 8.02 21.27
CA GLN A 262 -15.09 7.94 20.02
C GLN A 262 -14.01 9.02 19.92
N CYS A 263 -12.84 8.67 19.40
CA CYS A 263 -11.82 9.65 19.04
C CYS A 263 -12.25 10.41 17.78
N LEU A 264 -12.41 11.73 17.88
CA LEU A 264 -12.88 12.58 16.79
C LEU A 264 -11.78 13.41 16.15
N THR A 265 -10.62 13.54 16.83
CA THR A 265 -9.51 14.40 16.42
C THR A 265 -8.30 13.60 15.97
N GLY A 266 -7.78 13.92 14.79
CA GLY A 266 -6.48 13.44 14.29
C GLY A 266 -6.51 12.76 12.94
N PRO A 267 -5.32 12.35 12.43
CA PRO A 267 -5.13 11.85 11.07
C PRO A 267 -5.85 10.52 10.74
N HIS A 268 -6.44 9.83 11.71
CA HIS A 268 -7.35 8.71 11.44
C HIS A 268 -8.70 9.16 10.82
N LYS A 269 -8.97 10.46 10.78
CA LYS A 269 -10.11 11.08 10.09
C LYS A 269 -9.75 11.66 8.72
N ASP A 270 -8.47 11.72 8.37
CA ASP A 270 -8.01 12.29 7.11
C ASP A 270 -8.62 11.59 5.88
N ASP A 271 -8.63 12.35 4.81
CA ASP A 271 -9.04 11.87 3.48
C ASP A 271 -8.29 12.62 2.39
N PHE A 272 -8.40 12.12 1.15
CA PHE A 272 -8.12 12.92 -0.02
C PHE A 272 -9.27 12.83 -1.02
N THR A 273 -9.44 13.87 -1.79
CA THR A 273 -10.42 13.92 -2.88
C THR A 273 -9.72 14.13 -4.20
N VAL A 274 -10.29 13.58 -5.27
CA VAL A 274 -9.83 13.82 -6.63
C VAL A 274 -10.97 14.45 -7.43
N SER A 275 -10.66 15.53 -8.13
CA SER A 275 -11.59 16.18 -9.06
C SER A 275 -11.00 16.26 -10.45
N LEU A 276 -11.87 16.21 -11.45
CA LEU A 276 -11.56 16.48 -12.86
C LEU A 276 -12.26 17.75 -13.28
N SER A 277 -11.49 18.75 -13.71
CA SER A 277 -12.03 20.07 -14.11
C SER A 277 -13.00 20.66 -13.07
N GLY A 278 -12.69 20.46 -11.76
CA GLY A 278 -13.49 20.93 -10.63
C GLY A 278 -14.65 20.02 -10.19
N ILE A 279 -14.92 18.92 -10.91
CA ILE A 279 -16.00 17.98 -10.59
C ILE A 279 -15.44 16.83 -9.73
N ASP A 280 -16.02 16.61 -8.55
CA ASP A 280 -15.62 15.52 -7.63
C ASP A 280 -15.88 14.15 -8.25
N LEU A 281 -14.83 13.36 -8.43
CA LEU A 281 -14.91 12.03 -9.03
C LEU A 281 -15.65 11.01 -8.16
N LYS A 282 -15.62 11.17 -6.85
CA LYS A 282 -16.34 10.26 -5.94
C LYS A 282 -17.84 10.36 -6.15
N ALA A 283 -18.36 11.58 -6.30
CA ALA A 283 -19.80 11.83 -6.43
C ALA A 283 -20.27 11.67 -7.89
N TYR A 284 -19.53 12.24 -8.85
CA TYR A 284 -20.03 12.45 -10.20
C TYR A 284 -19.18 11.79 -11.30
N GLY A 285 -18.02 11.22 -10.95
CA GLY A 285 -17.14 10.60 -11.96
C GLY A 285 -17.77 9.41 -12.65
N SER A 286 -17.67 9.36 -14.00
CA SER A 286 -17.99 8.16 -14.76
C SER A 286 -17.06 7.01 -14.40
N GLN A 287 -17.45 5.78 -14.73
CA GLN A 287 -16.63 4.60 -14.46
C GLN A 287 -15.27 4.69 -15.17
N GLY A 288 -15.25 5.16 -16.44
CA GLY A 288 -14.03 5.35 -17.20
C GLY A 288 -13.10 6.41 -16.59
N GLN A 289 -13.64 7.58 -16.20
CA GLN A 289 -12.88 8.63 -15.51
C GLN A 289 -12.28 8.15 -14.19
N THR A 290 -13.07 7.45 -13.39
CA THR A 290 -12.62 6.91 -12.11
C THR A 290 -11.47 5.90 -12.28
N ARG A 291 -11.58 5.00 -13.26
CA ARG A 291 -10.54 4.03 -13.59
C ARG A 291 -9.25 4.73 -14.06
N THR A 292 -9.36 5.66 -15.02
CA THR A 292 -8.20 6.42 -15.53
C THR A 292 -7.50 7.19 -14.41
N ALA A 293 -8.26 7.84 -13.53
CA ALA A 293 -7.70 8.57 -12.39
C ALA A 293 -7.01 7.64 -11.37
N ALA A 294 -7.57 6.44 -11.11
CA ALA A 294 -6.95 5.45 -10.25
C ALA A 294 -5.62 4.92 -10.81
N ILE A 295 -5.58 4.66 -12.12
CA ILE A 295 -4.35 4.28 -12.83
C ILE A 295 -3.31 5.39 -12.72
N SER A 296 -3.70 6.65 -12.98
CA SER A 296 -2.82 7.81 -12.87
C SER A 296 -2.21 7.94 -11.47
N LEU A 297 -2.97 7.68 -10.41
CA LEU A 297 -2.49 7.65 -9.03
C LEU A 297 -1.47 6.53 -8.80
N LYS A 298 -1.70 5.34 -9.34
CA LYS A 298 -0.78 4.20 -9.18
C LYS A 298 0.54 4.40 -9.94
N LEU A 299 0.49 4.91 -11.16
CA LEU A 299 1.69 5.26 -11.93
C LEU A 299 2.48 6.38 -11.23
N ALA A 300 1.78 7.40 -10.71
CA ALA A 300 2.40 8.45 -9.92
C ALA A 300 3.05 7.91 -8.63
N GLN A 301 2.39 6.98 -7.93
CA GLN A 301 2.96 6.30 -6.77
C GLN A 301 4.28 5.60 -7.15
N ARG A 302 4.29 4.84 -8.26
CA ARG A 302 5.48 4.16 -8.76
C ARG A 302 6.62 5.13 -9.07
N GLU A 303 6.30 6.23 -9.75
CA GLU A 303 7.26 7.28 -10.10
C GLU A 303 7.88 7.92 -8.84
N LEU A 304 7.07 8.26 -7.83
CA LEU A 304 7.59 8.82 -6.57
C LEU A 304 8.52 7.83 -5.86
N MET A 305 8.17 6.55 -5.87
CA MET A 305 9.01 5.49 -5.31
C MET A 305 10.31 5.33 -6.09
N ALA A 306 10.27 5.36 -7.42
CA ALA A 306 11.45 5.29 -8.28
C ALA A 306 12.40 6.48 -8.03
N ARG A 307 11.87 7.69 -7.91
CA ARG A 307 12.67 8.89 -7.60
C ARG A 307 13.37 8.79 -6.25
N GLU A 308 12.73 8.21 -5.25
CA GLU A 308 13.29 8.09 -3.90
C GLU A 308 14.39 7.03 -3.82
N TRP A 309 14.23 5.89 -4.48
CA TRP A 309 15.20 4.80 -4.43
C TRP A 309 16.25 4.82 -5.54
N GLY A 310 16.05 5.66 -6.57
CA GLY A 310 16.93 5.70 -7.74
C GLY A 310 16.78 4.49 -8.68
N GLU A 311 15.84 3.60 -8.40
CA GLU A 311 15.56 2.41 -9.19
C GLU A 311 14.04 2.19 -9.33
N GLU A 312 13.61 1.65 -10.46
CA GLU A 312 12.19 1.34 -10.69
C GLU A 312 11.71 0.23 -9.75
N PRO A 313 10.63 0.46 -8.97
CA PRO A 313 9.99 -0.60 -8.18
C PRO A 313 9.44 -1.71 -9.09
N VAL A 314 9.45 -2.93 -8.61
CA VAL A 314 8.79 -4.06 -9.28
C VAL A 314 7.29 -3.80 -9.33
N LEU A 315 6.72 -3.84 -10.53
CA LEU A 315 5.29 -3.63 -10.73
C LEU A 315 4.55 -4.96 -10.77
N LEU A 316 3.48 -5.06 -10.00
CA LEU A 316 2.62 -6.23 -9.91
C LEU A 316 1.23 -5.86 -10.42
N LEU A 317 0.78 -6.45 -11.52
CA LEU A 317 -0.53 -6.24 -12.13
C LEU A 317 -1.39 -7.50 -11.95
N ASP A 318 -2.32 -7.47 -11.01
CA ASP A 318 -3.20 -8.60 -10.72
C ASP A 318 -4.53 -8.44 -11.45
N ASP A 319 -4.69 -9.11 -12.58
CA ASP A 319 -5.90 -9.17 -13.42
C ASP A 319 -6.46 -7.81 -13.89
N VAL A 320 -5.65 -6.73 -13.81
CA VAL A 320 -6.08 -5.36 -14.10
C VAL A 320 -6.30 -5.13 -15.59
N LEU A 321 -5.46 -5.75 -16.43
CA LEU A 321 -5.53 -5.51 -17.87
C LEU A 321 -6.84 -6.01 -18.50
N SER A 322 -7.48 -7.03 -17.92
CA SER A 322 -8.78 -7.53 -18.36
C SER A 322 -9.92 -6.51 -18.16
N GLU A 323 -9.74 -5.58 -17.22
CA GLU A 323 -10.72 -4.55 -16.87
C GLU A 323 -10.62 -3.28 -17.73
N LEU A 324 -9.62 -3.20 -18.62
CA LEU A 324 -9.33 -2.02 -19.43
C LEU A 324 -9.71 -2.23 -20.90
N ASP A 325 -10.13 -1.15 -21.55
CA ASP A 325 -10.33 -1.15 -23.00
C ASP A 325 -8.98 -1.27 -23.75
N PRO A 326 -9.00 -1.78 -25.01
CA PRO A 326 -7.77 -2.06 -25.77
C PRO A 326 -6.84 -0.86 -25.93
N GLY A 327 -7.37 0.34 -26.14
CA GLY A 327 -6.55 1.55 -26.33
C GLY A 327 -5.80 1.95 -25.04
N ARG A 328 -6.45 1.80 -23.89
CA ARG A 328 -5.82 2.02 -22.58
C ARG A 328 -4.81 0.94 -22.24
N GLN A 329 -5.10 -0.33 -22.56
CA GLN A 329 -4.15 -1.41 -22.38
C GLN A 329 -2.83 -1.16 -23.11
N ASP A 330 -2.89 -0.73 -24.38
CA ASP A 330 -1.69 -0.46 -25.18
C ASP A 330 -0.90 0.74 -24.65
N PHE A 331 -1.60 1.79 -24.19
CA PHE A 331 -0.95 2.96 -23.58
C PHE A 331 -0.27 2.58 -22.26
N GLU A 332 -0.95 1.83 -21.39
CA GLU A 332 -0.40 1.38 -20.12
C GLU A 332 0.81 0.49 -20.32
N LEU A 333 0.70 -0.53 -21.19
CA LEU A 333 1.81 -1.43 -21.48
C LEU A 333 3.06 -0.67 -21.96
N ASN A 334 2.89 0.33 -22.84
CA ASN A 334 4.00 1.15 -23.33
C ASN A 334 4.65 2.02 -22.24
N LYS A 335 3.91 2.40 -21.19
CA LYS A 335 4.42 3.21 -20.06
C LYS A 335 4.93 2.36 -18.90
N ILE A 336 4.43 1.15 -18.76
CA ILE A 336 4.70 0.23 -17.66
C ILE A 336 5.99 -0.58 -17.90
N VAL A 337 6.47 -0.69 -19.14
CA VAL A 337 7.57 -1.58 -19.55
C VAL A 337 8.96 -1.17 -19.00
N SER A 338 9.10 -0.06 -18.28
CA SER A 338 10.36 0.21 -17.57
C SER A 338 10.49 -0.66 -16.32
N GLY A 339 11.64 -1.31 -16.12
CA GLY A 339 11.87 -2.19 -14.97
C GLY A 339 11.15 -3.53 -15.06
N GLN A 340 11.13 -4.27 -13.94
CA GLN A 340 10.49 -5.58 -13.89
C GLN A 340 9.00 -5.47 -13.62
N VAL A 341 8.20 -6.24 -14.38
CA VAL A 341 6.74 -6.26 -14.31
C VAL A 341 6.24 -7.70 -14.24
N PHE A 342 5.30 -7.97 -13.35
CA PHE A 342 4.55 -9.21 -13.28
C PHE A 342 3.09 -8.94 -13.62
N ILE A 343 2.54 -9.68 -14.57
CA ILE A 343 1.17 -9.53 -15.05
C ILE A 343 0.45 -10.85 -14.91
N THR A 344 -0.65 -10.91 -14.17
CA THR A 344 -1.52 -12.09 -14.16
C THR A 344 -2.61 -11.94 -15.22
N CYS A 345 -2.90 -13.03 -15.92
CA CYS A 345 -4.03 -13.12 -16.85
C CYS A 345 -4.53 -14.56 -16.97
N CYS A 346 -5.78 -14.74 -17.39
CA CYS A 346 -6.32 -16.07 -17.68
C CYS A 346 -5.89 -16.52 -19.08
N GLU A 347 -5.96 -15.63 -20.06
CA GLU A 347 -5.58 -15.89 -21.44
C GLU A 347 -4.44 -14.97 -21.84
N PRO A 348 -3.29 -15.52 -22.24
CA PRO A 348 -2.14 -14.68 -22.58
C PRO A 348 -2.35 -13.85 -23.86
N GLY A 349 -3.18 -14.32 -24.81
CA GLY A 349 -3.59 -13.59 -26.00
C GLY A 349 -2.45 -12.81 -26.67
N ARG A 350 -2.67 -11.51 -26.87
CA ARG A 350 -1.69 -10.58 -27.45
C ARG A 350 -0.49 -10.28 -26.54
N PHE A 351 -0.57 -10.60 -25.25
CA PHE A 351 0.47 -10.29 -24.27
C PHE A 351 1.67 -11.24 -24.32
N THR A 352 1.56 -12.41 -24.97
CA THR A 352 2.64 -13.39 -25.08
C THR A 352 3.95 -12.85 -25.66
N LYS A 353 3.87 -11.79 -26.47
CA LYS A 353 5.04 -11.15 -27.07
C LYS A 353 5.76 -10.16 -26.16
N LEU A 354 5.21 -9.88 -24.97
CA LEU A 354 5.75 -8.86 -24.07
C LEU A 354 6.91 -9.37 -23.21
N GLY A 355 6.98 -10.68 -22.93
CA GLY A 355 8.01 -11.22 -22.07
C GLY A 355 7.88 -12.72 -21.79
N LYS A 356 8.54 -13.18 -20.72
CA LYS A 356 8.53 -14.59 -20.28
C LYS A 356 7.13 -14.99 -19.83
N THR A 357 6.63 -16.13 -20.30
CA THR A 357 5.34 -16.70 -19.86
C THR A 357 5.58 -17.81 -18.84
N ILE A 358 4.88 -17.75 -17.72
CA ILE A 358 4.93 -18.68 -16.60
C ILE A 358 3.53 -19.27 -16.41
N GLN A 359 3.38 -20.56 -16.64
CA GLN A 359 2.10 -21.24 -16.48
C GLN A 359 1.89 -21.65 -15.03
N VAL A 360 0.75 -21.28 -14.45
CA VAL A 360 0.37 -21.67 -13.09
C VAL A 360 -0.84 -22.61 -13.14
N GLU A 361 -0.66 -23.82 -12.63
CA GLU A 361 -1.71 -24.84 -12.57
C GLU A 361 -1.72 -25.54 -11.20
N LYS A 362 -2.83 -25.45 -10.47
CA LYS A 362 -3.05 -26.10 -9.14
C LYS A 362 -1.90 -25.92 -8.14
N GLY A 363 -1.34 -24.70 -8.05
CA GLY A 363 -0.21 -24.42 -7.16
C GLY A 363 1.12 -25.03 -7.62
N SER A 364 1.26 -25.30 -8.90
CA SER A 364 2.51 -25.69 -9.56
C SER A 364 2.85 -24.69 -10.66
N ILE A 365 4.13 -24.53 -10.95
CA ILE A 365 4.62 -23.68 -12.03
C ILE A 365 5.23 -24.57 -13.11
N ARG A 366 4.91 -24.26 -14.38
CA ARG A 366 5.56 -24.82 -15.57
C ARG A 366 6.15 -23.64 -16.35
N GLU A 367 7.42 -23.75 -16.70
CA GLU A 367 8.15 -22.81 -17.56
C GLU A 367 8.08 -23.23 -19.02
#